data_1acd11319437eab66809c6042d2df8f7
#
_entry.id   1acd11319437eab66809c6042d2df8f7
#
_cell.length_a   1.000
_cell.length_b   1.000
_cell.length_c   1.000
_cell.angle_alpha   90.00
_cell.angle_beta   90.00
_cell.angle_gamma   90.00
#
_symmetry.space_group_name_H-M   'P 1'
#
loop_
_entity.id
_entity.type
_entity.pdbx_description
1 polymer ?
#
loop_
_entity_poly.entity_id
_entity_poly.type
_entity_poly.pdbx_seq_one_letter_code
_entity_poly.pdbx_strand_id
1 'polypeptide(L)'
;MNNYIIGLTLVLGASIASLTILSVGADEQEKLGILTSETVESSVARLLSAFFGLDNNLPFRSNRLCLGASGQDGMPVVFSHTLNTETVNESDFEVETRSGEVYSPICVTLRPADDEGENRTVLLIGEFGNAETDPPIRVSIVGDLHSDSEDSKPLNFKGLYTDVIPLDSGPALILAERVPREVWSKERRGTMCPDSSRQVIRVTWTGGVRLPNGNELGETERSLYRIELEGENDRRLSLQPDYLADLEDRDNNHLLCLDSELPAISVSFPAGHLVDPNRDLNLDSFVPVL
;
A
#
# COMPACT_ATOMS: atom_id res chain seq x y z
N MET A 1 35.08 -79.81 37.05
CA MET A 1 33.75 -79.16 36.83
C MET A 1 34.02 -77.98 35.94
N ASN A 2 33.95 -78.18 34.62
CA ASN A 2 34.26 -77.16 33.59
C ASN A 2 32.99 -76.68 32.96
N ASN A 3 32.74 -75.39 33.06
CA ASN A 3 31.68 -74.71 32.33
C ASN A 3 32.28 -74.05 31.07
N TYR A 4 31.88 -74.54 29.93
CA TYR A 4 32.16 -73.90 28.66
C TYR A 4 31.09 -72.86 28.36
N ILE A 5 31.49 -71.59 28.12
CA ILE A 5 30.63 -70.52 27.62
C ILE A 5 30.93 -70.41 26.12
N ILE A 6 29.87 -70.61 25.31
CA ILE A 6 29.90 -70.45 23.86
C ILE A 6 29.64 -68.98 23.58
N GLY A 7 30.64 -68.27 23.06
CA GLY A 7 30.48 -66.90 22.55
C GLY A 7 29.87 -66.85 21.17
N LEU A 8 28.73 -66.18 21.03
CA LEU A 8 28.11 -65.93 19.72
C LEU A 8 28.58 -64.56 19.20
N THR A 9 29.38 -64.58 18.16
CA THR A 9 29.88 -63.37 17.50
C THR A 9 28.83 -62.87 16.46
N LEU A 10 28.18 -61.78 16.76
CA LEU A 10 27.28 -61.09 15.83
C LEU A 10 28.09 -60.15 14.96
N VAL A 11 28.16 -60.40 13.65
CA VAL A 11 28.75 -59.49 12.68
C VAL A 11 27.68 -58.51 12.23
N LEU A 12 27.76 -57.26 12.73
CA LEU A 12 26.94 -56.14 12.23
C LEU A 12 27.65 -55.56 10.99
N GLY A 13 27.05 -55.81 9.82
CA GLY A 13 27.42 -55.10 8.58
C GLY A 13 26.87 -53.66 8.59
N ALA A 14 27.75 -52.70 8.74
CA ALA A 14 27.43 -51.29 8.61
C ALA A 14 27.44 -50.92 7.12
N SER A 15 26.26 -50.73 6.52
CA SER A 15 26.11 -50.04 5.24
C SER A 15 26.31 -48.56 5.42
N ILE A 16 27.43 -48.04 4.95
CA ILE A 16 27.71 -46.61 4.89
C ILE A 16 26.96 -46.08 3.66
N ALA A 17 25.79 -45.47 3.91
CA ALA A 17 25.13 -44.65 2.89
C ALA A 17 25.89 -43.30 2.85
N SER A 18 26.63 -43.08 1.75
CA SER A 18 27.25 -41.79 1.47
C SER A 18 26.14 -40.75 1.20
N LEU A 19 25.89 -39.90 2.19
CA LEU A 19 25.03 -38.73 2.03
C LEU A 19 25.88 -37.64 1.34
N THR A 20 25.70 -37.47 0.04
CA THR A 20 26.26 -36.33 -0.70
C THR A 20 25.48 -35.08 -0.28
N ILE A 21 26.02 -34.31 0.66
CA ILE A 21 25.52 -32.96 0.98
C ILE A 21 25.99 -32.08 -0.18
N LEU A 22 25.08 -31.72 -1.10
CA LEU A 22 25.30 -30.62 -2.02
C LEU A 22 25.32 -29.32 -1.17
N SER A 23 26.50 -28.75 -1.03
CA SER A 23 26.64 -27.39 -0.45
C SER A 23 26.11 -26.40 -1.48
N VAL A 24 24.90 -25.91 -1.28
CA VAL A 24 24.38 -24.74 -1.96
C VAL A 24 25.23 -23.56 -1.47
N GLY A 25 25.82 -22.81 -2.39
CA GLY A 25 26.68 -21.69 -2.05
C GLY A 25 25.91 -20.63 -1.27
N ALA A 26 26.63 -19.86 -0.44
CA ALA A 26 26.04 -18.81 0.38
C ALA A 26 25.22 -17.81 -0.43
N ASP A 27 25.63 -17.51 -1.65
CA ASP A 27 24.94 -16.66 -2.62
C ASP A 27 23.56 -17.21 -3.05
N GLU A 28 23.42 -18.52 -3.21
CA GLU A 28 22.12 -19.13 -3.57
C GLU A 28 21.16 -19.17 -2.38
N GLN A 29 21.66 -19.29 -1.16
CA GLN A 29 20.83 -19.25 0.05
C GLN A 29 20.35 -17.83 0.34
N GLU A 30 21.19 -16.81 0.10
CA GLU A 30 20.80 -15.40 0.25
C GLU A 30 19.76 -15.01 -0.80
N LYS A 31 19.96 -15.39 -2.06
CA LYS A 31 18.98 -15.18 -3.14
C LYS A 31 17.65 -15.90 -2.89
N LEU A 32 17.69 -17.11 -2.36
CA LEU A 32 16.49 -17.87 -1.99
C LEU A 32 15.78 -17.24 -0.78
N GLY A 33 16.54 -16.71 0.18
CA GLY A 33 16.00 -15.98 1.34
C GLY A 33 15.31 -14.68 0.95
N ILE A 34 15.87 -13.93 0.00
CA ILE A 34 15.29 -12.68 -0.52
C ILE A 34 14.02 -13.00 -1.32
N LEU A 35 14.06 -13.97 -2.23
CA LEU A 35 12.88 -14.38 -3.02
C LEU A 35 11.74 -14.90 -2.14
N THR A 36 12.04 -15.61 -1.05
CA THR A 36 11.01 -16.09 -0.12
C THR A 36 10.44 -14.95 0.75
N SER A 37 11.24 -13.93 1.06
CA SER A 37 10.78 -12.76 1.82
C SER A 37 9.86 -11.88 0.97
N GLU A 38 10.23 -11.55 -0.26
CA GLU A 38 9.40 -10.75 -1.18
C GLU A 38 8.09 -11.45 -1.55
N THR A 39 8.15 -12.76 -1.85
CA THR A 39 6.94 -13.54 -2.18
C THR A 39 6.00 -13.73 -0.99
N VAL A 40 6.52 -13.80 0.24
CA VAL A 40 5.69 -13.88 1.45
C VAL A 40 5.06 -12.52 1.76
N GLU A 41 5.77 -11.42 1.55
CA GLU A 41 5.25 -10.08 1.81
C GLU A 41 4.11 -9.71 0.82
N SER A 42 4.21 -10.12 -0.44
CA SER A 42 3.17 -9.93 -1.47
C SER A 42 1.95 -10.84 -1.29
N SER A 43 2.00 -11.84 -0.43
CA SER A 43 0.90 -12.80 -0.22
C SER A 43 0.04 -12.53 1.02
N VAL A 44 0.32 -11.47 1.77
CA VAL A 44 -0.38 -11.17 3.04
C VAL A 44 -1.25 -9.93 2.90
N ALA A 45 -2.55 -10.10 3.15
CA ALA A 45 -3.49 -8.98 3.22
C ALA A 45 -3.15 -8.06 4.40
N ARG A 46 -3.13 -6.74 4.18
CA ARG A 46 -2.89 -5.70 5.21
C ARG A 46 -3.70 -4.45 4.90
N LEU A 47 -4.10 -3.74 5.95
CA LEU A 47 -4.46 -2.33 5.86
C LEU A 47 -3.17 -1.52 6.05
N LEU A 48 -2.85 -0.66 5.08
CA LEU A 48 -1.63 0.14 5.11
C LEU A 48 -1.83 1.41 5.93
N SER A 49 -3.01 2.03 5.82
CA SER A 49 -3.39 3.22 6.60
C SER A 49 -4.90 3.38 6.68
N ALA A 50 -5.37 4.07 7.73
CA ALA A 50 -6.67 4.71 7.81
C ALA A 50 -6.39 6.16 8.25
N PHE A 51 -6.77 7.15 7.44
CA PHE A 51 -6.46 8.54 7.68
C PHE A 51 -7.73 9.33 7.95
N PHE A 52 -7.85 9.94 9.14
CA PHE A 52 -8.98 10.80 9.45
C PHE A 52 -8.81 12.16 8.75
N GLY A 53 -9.11 12.19 7.45
CA GLY A 53 -8.78 13.31 6.58
C GLY A 53 -9.72 14.52 6.70
N LEU A 54 -10.97 14.33 7.15
CA LEU A 54 -11.97 15.39 7.35
C LEU A 54 -12.88 15.04 8.52
N ASP A 55 -13.07 15.98 9.44
CA ASP A 55 -14.05 15.96 10.53
C ASP A 55 -15.21 16.89 10.16
N ASN A 56 -16.41 16.33 9.95
CA ASN A 56 -17.66 17.05 9.61
C ASN A 56 -17.54 18.04 8.45
N ASN A 57 -16.64 17.78 7.49
CA ASN A 57 -16.27 18.79 6.49
C ASN A 57 -16.26 18.29 5.03
N LEU A 58 -16.88 17.15 4.74
CA LEU A 58 -17.06 16.71 3.34
C LEU A 58 -17.90 17.75 2.57
N PRO A 59 -17.42 18.20 1.39
CA PRO A 59 -18.07 19.29 0.64
C PRO A 59 -19.42 18.84 0.07
N PHE A 60 -20.32 19.79 -0.21
CA PHE A 60 -21.66 19.54 -0.73
C PHE A 60 -21.67 18.64 -2.00
N ARG A 61 -20.66 18.75 -2.86
CA ARG A 61 -20.52 17.91 -4.04
C ARG A 61 -20.36 16.42 -3.74
N SER A 62 -19.94 16.05 -2.55
CA SER A 62 -19.80 14.65 -2.11
C SER A 62 -21.14 13.89 -2.12
N ASN A 63 -22.26 14.61 -2.06
CA ASN A 63 -23.58 14.02 -2.26
C ASN A 63 -23.79 13.38 -3.65
N ARG A 64 -22.90 13.64 -4.63
CA ARG A 64 -22.91 12.98 -5.94
C ARG A 64 -22.28 11.57 -5.88
N LEU A 65 -21.42 11.34 -4.92
CA LEU A 65 -20.80 10.04 -4.67
C LEU A 65 -21.71 9.20 -3.78
N CYS A 66 -22.28 9.84 -2.77
CA CYS A 66 -23.02 9.20 -1.70
C CYS A 66 -24.08 10.16 -1.16
N LEU A 67 -25.35 9.78 -1.23
CA LEU A 67 -26.43 10.62 -0.71
C LEU A 67 -26.27 10.80 0.80
N GLY A 68 -26.22 12.06 1.27
CA GLY A 68 -26.01 12.38 2.67
C GLY A 68 -24.54 12.58 3.08
N ALA A 69 -23.59 12.50 2.15
CA ALA A 69 -22.17 12.65 2.43
C ALA A 69 -21.74 14.08 2.81
N SER A 70 -22.49 15.08 2.38
CA SER A 70 -22.15 16.49 2.67
C SER A 70 -22.15 16.77 4.17
N GLY A 71 -21.03 17.28 4.68
CA GLY A 71 -20.89 17.60 6.11
C GLY A 71 -20.59 16.41 7.01
N GLN A 72 -20.33 15.24 6.44
CA GLN A 72 -19.87 14.06 7.13
C GLN A 72 -18.34 14.03 7.23
N ASP A 73 -17.82 13.07 7.97
CA ASP A 73 -16.40 12.75 8.02
C ASP A 73 -15.98 12.02 6.75
N GLY A 74 -14.70 12.18 6.41
CA GLY A 74 -14.04 11.47 5.31
C GLY A 74 -12.77 10.79 5.78
N MET A 75 -12.72 9.46 5.63
CA MET A 75 -11.60 8.63 6.08
C MET A 75 -11.16 7.68 4.97
N PRO A 76 -10.13 8.02 4.17
CA PRO A 76 -9.52 7.07 3.24
C PRO A 76 -8.78 5.96 4.00
N VAL A 77 -9.02 4.72 3.56
CA VAL A 77 -8.35 3.51 4.02
C VAL A 77 -7.61 2.90 2.85
N VAL A 78 -6.29 2.71 2.98
CA VAL A 78 -5.43 2.15 1.94
C VAL A 78 -5.11 0.70 2.24
N PHE A 79 -5.27 -0.16 1.24
CA PHE A 79 -5.05 -1.60 1.32
C PHE A 79 -3.76 -2.02 0.60
N SER A 80 -3.15 -3.10 1.04
CA SER A 80 -1.94 -3.66 0.44
C SER A 80 -2.15 -4.23 -0.98
N HIS A 81 -3.39 -4.52 -1.37
CA HIS A 81 -3.75 -5.09 -2.66
C HIS A 81 -4.97 -4.37 -3.23
N THR A 82 -5.09 -4.39 -4.55
CA THR A 82 -6.32 -3.96 -5.23
C THR A 82 -7.51 -4.81 -4.76
N LEU A 83 -8.64 -4.17 -4.57
CA LEU A 83 -9.86 -4.79 -4.05
C LEU A 83 -10.76 -5.27 -5.18
N ASN A 84 -11.43 -6.39 -4.96
CA ASN A 84 -12.58 -6.76 -5.76
C ASN A 84 -13.74 -5.81 -5.40
N THR A 85 -14.04 -4.90 -6.30
CA THR A 85 -15.00 -3.81 -6.08
C THR A 85 -16.42 -4.32 -5.77
N GLU A 86 -16.76 -5.55 -6.20
CA GLU A 86 -18.06 -6.17 -5.94
C GLU A 86 -18.22 -6.63 -4.48
N THR A 87 -17.09 -6.75 -3.74
CA THR A 87 -17.09 -7.17 -2.34
C THR A 87 -17.02 -6.00 -1.36
N VAL A 88 -16.94 -4.76 -1.84
CA VAL A 88 -16.80 -3.56 -1.00
C VAL A 88 -18.19 -3.05 -0.58
N ASN A 89 -18.50 -3.16 0.71
CA ASN A 89 -19.77 -2.69 1.28
C ASN A 89 -19.53 -1.90 2.56
N GLU A 90 -20.45 -0.98 2.90
CA GLU A 90 -20.40 -0.21 4.14
C GLU A 90 -20.40 -1.08 5.40
N SER A 91 -21.09 -2.22 5.37
CA SER A 91 -21.17 -3.18 6.48
C SER A 91 -19.86 -3.94 6.73
N ASP A 92 -18.86 -3.80 5.86
CA ASP A 92 -17.56 -4.46 6.04
C ASP A 92 -16.65 -3.69 6.99
N PHE A 93 -17.00 -2.46 7.36
CA PHE A 93 -16.16 -1.55 8.12
C PHE A 93 -16.75 -1.16 9.45
N GLU A 94 -15.91 -1.14 10.47
CA GLU A 94 -16.20 -0.56 11.78
C GLU A 94 -15.10 0.43 12.15
N VAL A 95 -15.51 1.58 12.70
CA VAL A 95 -14.61 2.63 13.19
C VAL A 95 -14.84 2.77 14.69
N GLU A 96 -13.80 2.48 15.49
CA GLU A 96 -13.81 2.61 16.95
C GLU A 96 -13.22 3.95 17.37
N THR A 97 -13.89 4.66 18.29
CA THR A 97 -13.39 5.89 18.87
C THR A 97 -12.65 5.64 20.20
N ARG A 98 -12.02 6.69 20.72
CA ARG A 98 -11.30 6.64 22.01
C ARG A 98 -12.22 6.27 23.18
N SER A 99 -13.48 6.66 23.14
CA SER A 99 -14.46 6.29 24.20
C SER A 99 -14.90 4.82 24.11
N GLY A 100 -14.60 4.12 23.02
CA GLY A 100 -15.03 2.74 22.74
C GLY A 100 -16.37 2.68 21.99
N GLU A 101 -16.91 3.82 21.54
CA GLU A 101 -18.05 3.82 20.62
C GLU A 101 -17.62 3.27 19.26
N VAL A 102 -18.51 2.53 18.60
CA VAL A 102 -18.26 1.91 17.30
C VAL A 102 -19.26 2.44 16.27
N TYR A 103 -18.75 2.93 15.18
CA TYR A 103 -19.52 3.49 14.08
C TYR A 103 -19.34 2.68 12.80
N SER A 104 -20.40 2.57 12.01
CA SER A 104 -20.34 2.06 10.65
C SER A 104 -20.45 3.22 9.66
N PRO A 105 -19.76 3.18 8.51
CA PRO A 105 -19.95 4.15 7.46
C PRO A 105 -21.41 4.19 6.97
N ILE A 106 -21.90 5.35 6.60
CA ILE A 106 -23.17 5.48 5.89
C ILE A 106 -23.01 5.13 4.41
N CYS A 107 -21.77 5.15 3.92
CA CYS A 107 -21.39 4.86 2.55
C CYS A 107 -19.89 4.64 2.45
N VAL A 108 -19.49 3.83 1.48
CA VAL A 108 -18.11 3.63 1.07
C VAL A 108 -17.97 3.81 -0.44
N THR A 109 -16.83 4.29 -0.89
CA THR A 109 -16.56 4.47 -2.32
C THR A 109 -15.06 4.38 -2.61
N LEU A 110 -14.70 3.82 -3.76
CA LEU A 110 -13.33 3.87 -4.25
C LEU A 110 -13.03 5.22 -4.93
N ARG A 111 -14.08 5.98 -5.32
CA ARG A 111 -13.87 7.28 -5.98
C ARG A 111 -13.29 8.31 -5.01
N PRO A 112 -12.32 9.12 -5.54
CA PRO A 112 -11.88 9.24 -6.95
C PRO A 112 -10.82 8.25 -7.42
N ALA A 113 -10.19 7.44 -6.55
CA ALA A 113 -9.13 6.48 -6.84
C ALA A 113 -9.69 5.15 -7.42
N ASP A 114 -10.43 5.24 -8.54
CA ASP A 114 -11.08 4.10 -9.19
C ASP A 114 -10.59 3.86 -10.63
N ASP A 115 -9.42 4.39 -10.99
CA ASP A 115 -8.73 4.08 -12.23
C ASP A 115 -8.12 2.68 -12.20
N GLU A 116 -7.83 2.09 -13.36
CA GLU A 116 -7.35 0.72 -13.43
C GLU A 116 -6.07 0.51 -12.61
N GLY A 117 -6.13 -0.45 -11.68
CA GLY A 117 -5.06 -0.79 -10.76
C GLY A 117 -4.99 0.09 -9.50
N GLU A 118 -5.90 1.06 -9.31
CA GLU A 118 -5.94 1.96 -8.15
C GLU A 118 -6.96 1.56 -7.08
N ASN A 119 -7.77 0.56 -7.35
CA ASN A 119 -8.83 0.06 -6.48
C ASN A 119 -8.29 -0.49 -5.13
N ARG A 120 -7.46 0.31 -4.45
CA ARG A 120 -6.92 -0.04 -3.12
C ARG A 120 -7.11 1.04 -2.07
N THR A 121 -7.78 2.14 -2.44
CA THR A 121 -8.19 3.18 -1.51
C THR A 121 -9.70 3.21 -1.42
N VAL A 122 -10.25 2.97 -0.23
CA VAL A 122 -11.69 3.09 0.07
C VAL A 122 -11.89 4.32 0.93
N LEU A 123 -12.69 5.27 0.47
CA LEU A 123 -13.15 6.39 1.27
C LEU A 123 -14.37 5.96 2.09
N LEU A 124 -14.20 5.89 3.40
CA LEU A 124 -15.32 5.75 4.36
C LEU A 124 -15.95 7.11 4.59
N ILE A 125 -17.27 7.16 4.56
CA ILE A 125 -18.08 8.38 4.78
C ILE A 125 -19.09 8.09 5.88
N GLY A 126 -19.13 8.93 6.91
CA GLY A 126 -20.04 8.77 8.04
C GLY A 126 -19.69 9.69 9.19
N GLU A 127 -20.30 9.47 10.34
CA GLU A 127 -19.92 10.07 11.61
C GLU A 127 -18.97 9.09 12.33
N PHE A 128 -17.74 9.50 12.59
CA PHE A 128 -16.71 8.64 13.19
C PHE A 128 -16.15 9.22 14.49
N GLY A 129 -16.94 10.06 15.16
CA GLY A 129 -16.54 10.75 16.38
C GLY A 129 -16.16 12.20 16.12
N ASN A 130 -15.22 12.72 16.90
CA ASN A 130 -14.80 14.11 16.79
C ASN A 130 -13.32 14.24 17.15
N ALA A 131 -12.54 14.92 16.32
CA ALA A 131 -11.09 15.02 16.44
C ALA A 131 -10.60 15.50 17.83
N GLU A 132 -11.35 16.42 18.48
CA GLU A 132 -10.95 17.03 19.75
C GLU A 132 -11.41 16.23 20.97
N THR A 133 -12.66 15.76 20.97
CA THR A 133 -13.33 15.22 22.17
C THR A 133 -13.35 13.70 22.21
N ASP A 134 -13.58 13.05 21.08
CA ASP A 134 -13.65 11.58 20.95
C ASP A 134 -13.17 11.12 19.57
N PRO A 135 -11.87 11.22 19.28
CA PRO A 135 -11.35 10.88 17.95
C PRO A 135 -11.45 9.39 17.63
N PRO A 136 -11.62 9.06 16.34
CA PRO A 136 -11.48 7.69 15.89
C PRO A 136 -10.05 7.19 16.10
N ILE A 137 -9.90 5.94 16.56
CA ILE A 137 -8.59 5.36 16.89
C ILE A 137 -8.29 4.09 16.08
N ARG A 138 -9.31 3.41 15.54
CA ARG A 138 -9.12 2.15 14.81
C ARG A 138 -10.17 1.97 13.73
N VAL A 139 -9.74 1.43 12.59
CA VAL A 139 -10.62 0.86 11.57
C VAL A 139 -10.43 -0.65 11.54
N SER A 140 -11.53 -1.40 11.59
CA SER A 140 -11.56 -2.86 11.52
C SER A 140 -12.38 -3.33 10.31
N ILE A 141 -11.94 -4.41 9.68
CA ILE A 141 -12.70 -5.10 8.63
C ILE A 141 -13.46 -6.25 9.26
N VAL A 142 -14.78 -6.14 9.28
CA VAL A 142 -15.68 -7.14 9.91
C VAL A 142 -16.41 -8.00 8.90
N GLY A 143 -16.51 -7.55 7.65
CA GLY A 143 -17.13 -8.29 6.54
C GLY A 143 -16.15 -9.06 5.67
N ASP A 144 -16.66 -9.72 4.64
CA ASP A 144 -15.88 -10.56 3.72
C ASP A 144 -15.35 -9.74 2.52
N LEU A 145 -14.46 -8.80 2.79
CA LEU A 145 -13.79 -7.95 1.81
C LEU A 145 -12.59 -8.69 1.19
N HIS A 146 -12.54 -8.78 -0.13
CA HIS A 146 -11.51 -9.55 -0.85
C HIS A 146 -10.66 -8.68 -1.76
N SER A 147 -9.40 -9.12 -1.96
CA SER A 147 -8.56 -8.59 -3.03
C SER A 147 -9.10 -9.01 -4.39
N ASP A 148 -8.82 -8.18 -5.40
CA ASP A 148 -8.91 -8.61 -6.78
C ASP A 148 -7.73 -9.52 -7.09
N SER A 149 -7.97 -10.64 -7.77
CA SER A 149 -6.87 -11.50 -8.22
C SER A 149 -7.33 -12.34 -9.40
N GLU A 150 -6.78 -12.02 -10.56
CA GLU A 150 -7.04 -12.79 -11.78
C GLU A 150 -6.32 -14.17 -11.75
N ASP A 151 -5.16 -14.29 -11.07
CA ASP A 151 -4.26 -15.45 -11.14
C ASP A 151 -4.04 -16.21 -9.83
N SER A 152 -4.56 -15.74 -8.70
CA SER A 152 -4.36 -16.37 -7.40
C SER A 152 -5.65 -16.41 -6.58
N LYS A 153 -5.65 -17.16 -5.51
CA LYS A 153 -6.78 -17.17 -4.58
C LYS A 153 -6.92 -15.78 -3.94
N PRO A 154 -8.11 -15.13 -4.02
CA PRO A 154 -8.34 -13.84 -3.40
C PRO A 154 -7.98 -13.84 -1.92
N LEU A 155 -7.31 -12.80 -1.46
CA LEU A 155 -7.01 -12.57 -0.05
C LEU A 155 -8.25 -12.00 0.62
N ASN A 156 -8.57 -12.45 1.83
CA ASN A 156 -9.66 -11.90 2.62
C ASN A 156 -9.10 -10.97 3.69
N PHE A 157 -9.60 -9.75 3.76
CA PHE A 157 -9.20 -8.73 4.74
C PHE A 157 -9.99 -8.83 6.06
N LYS A 158 -11.00 -9.68 6.15
CA LYS A 158 -11.81 -9.86 7.36
C LYS A 158 -10.97 -10.18 8.60
N GLY A 159 -11.23 -9.45 9.68
CA GLY A 159 -10.51 -9.57 10.95
C GLY A 159 -9.23 -8.74 11.03
N LEU A 160 -8.84 -8.06 9.95
CA LEU A 160 -7.73 -7.13 9.97
C LEU A 160 -8.19 -5.76 10.48
N TYR A 161 -7.25 -5.02 11.06
CA TYR A 161 -7.47 -3.65 11.53
C TYR A 161 -6.20 -2.82 11.38
N THR A 162 -6.36 -1.51 11.46
CA THR A 162 -5.25 -0.54 11.54
C THR A 162 -5.64 0.61 12.45
N ASP A 163 -4.65 1.22 13.10
CA ASP A 163 -4.88 2.44 13.88
C ASP A 163 -5.15 3.61 12.94
N VAL A 164 -5.98 4.55 13.41
CA VAL A 164 -6.33 5.75 12.65
C VAL A 164 -5.24 6.80 12.82
N ILE A 165 -4.76 7.33 11.70
CA ILE A 165 -3.92 8.52 11.66
C ILE A 165 -4.80 9.73 11.99
N PRO A 166 -4.45 10.52 13.02
CA PRO A 166 -5.27 11.66 13.47
C PRO A 166 -5.46 12.74 12.41
N LEU A 167 -6.54 13.54 12.56
CA LEU A 167 -6.91 14.62 11.66
C LEU A 167 -5.80 15.66 11.47
N ASP A 168 -5.09 16.01 12.54
CA ASP A 168 -4.00 17.01 12.57
C ASP A 168 -2.63 16.47 12.13
N SER A 169 -2.58 15.20 11.73
CA SER A 169 -1.39 14.60 11.10
C SER A 169 -1.41 14.90 9.60
N GLY A 170 -0.35 15.48 9.08
CA GLY A 170 -0.27 15.70 7.63
C GLY A 170 -0.19 14.37 6.85
N PRO A 171 -0.52 14.39 5.56
CA PRO A 171 -0.48 13.22 4.70
C PRO A 171 0.95 12.74 4.47
N ALA A 172 1.12 11.45 4.23
CA ALA A 172 2.41 10.80 3.96
C ALA A 172 2.29 9.78 2.81
N LEU A 173 3.39 9.51 2.11
CA LEU A 173 3.45 8.36 1.21
C LEU A 173 3.33 7.07 2.02
N ILE A 174 2.48 6.16 1.56
CA ILE A 174 2.24 4.88 2.25
C ILE A 174 2.56 3.68 1.37
N LEU A 175 2.58 3.86 0.06
CA LEU A 175 2.87 2.81 -0.90
C LEU A 175 3.60 3.38 -2.11
N ALA A 176 4.53 2.59 -2.66
CA ALA A 176 5.06 2.76 -4.00
C ALA A 176 5.12 1.39 -4.68
N GLU A 177 4.66 1.33 -5.92
CA GLU A 177 4.64 0.08 -6.69
C GLU A 177 4.98 0.32 -8.15
N ARG A 178 5.60 -0.68 -8.78
CA ARG A 178 5.85 -0.62 -10.21
C ARG A 178 4.56 -0.93 -10.96
N VAL A 179 4.15 -0.03 -11.85
CA VAL A 179 2.95 -0.23 -12.68
C VAL A 179 3.28 -1.12 -13.87
N PRO A 180 2.58 -2.23 -14.09
CA PRO A 180 2.74 -3.06 -15.29
C PRO A 180 2.46 -2.25 -16.57
N ARG A 181 3.24 -2.50 -17.64
CA ARG A 181 3.15 -1.71 -18.88
C ARG A 181 1.79 -1.76 -19.55
N GLU A 182 1.06 -2.83 -19.33
CA GLU A 182 -0.26 -3.11 -19.88
C GLU A 182 -1.33 -2.13 -19.37
N VAL A 183 -1.11 -1.51 -18.20
CA VAL A 183 -2.06 -0.59 -17.56
C VAL A 183 -1.65 0.89 -17.63
N TRP A 184 -0.52 1.23 -18.29
CA TRP A 184 -0.03 2.62 -18.34
C TRP A 184 -0.98 3.59 -19.06
N SER A 185 -1.74 3.11 -20.04
CA SER A 185 -2.57 3.91 -20.94
C SER A 185 -4.05 3.58 -20.89
N LYS A 186 -4.48 2.79 -19.89
CA LYS A 186 -5.87 2.37 -19.80
C LYS A 186 -6.66 3.34 -18.93
N GLU A 187 -7.82 3.74 -19.47
CA GLU A 187 -8.95 4.44 -18.84
C GLU A 187 -8.60 5.32 -17.61
N ARG A 188 -7.60 6.22 -17.77
CA ARG A 188 -7.23 7.14 -16.70
C ARG A 188 -7.91 8.48 -16.88
N ARG A 189 -8.35 9.03 -15.78
CA ARG A 189 -8.65 10.45 -15.65
C ARG A 189 -7.35 11.19 -15.37
N GLY A 190 -7.13 12.34 -15.79
CA GLY A 190 -5.89 13.07 -15.58
C GLY A 190 -4.81 12.83 -16.64
N THR A 191 -3.58 13.14 -16.32
CA THR A 191 -2.44 13.07 -17.24
C THR A 191 -1.84 11.67 -17.28
N MET A 192 -1.25 11.30 -18.42
CA MET A 192 -0.58 10.01 -18.61
C MET A 192 0.93 10.20 -18.74
N CYS A 193 1.68 9.15 -18.41
CA CYS A 193 3.12 9.10 -18.69
C CYS A 193 3.39 9.17 -20.20
N PRO A 194 4.44 9.88 -20.63
CA PRO A 194 4.88 9.89 -22.03
C PRO A 194 5.19 8.47 -22.54
N ASP A 195 4.95 8.24 -23.84
CA ASP A 195 5.26 6.94 -24.49
C ASP A 195 6.76 6.58 -24.42
N SER A 196 7.63 7.57 -24.24
CA SER A 196 9.08 7.39 -24.04
C SER A 196 9.45 6.83 -22.68
N SER A 197 8.53 6.82 -21.72
CA SER A 197 8.79 6.28 -20.38
C SER A 197 9.16 4.80 -20.45
N ARG A 198 10.14 4.39 -19.64
CA ARG A 198 10.65 3.02 -19.58
C ARG A 198 10.12 2.26 -18.36
N GLN A 199 9.85 2.99 -17.28
CA GLN A 199 9.15 2.47 -16.13
C GLN A 199 8.25 3.55 -15.52
N VAL A 200 7.20 3.09 -14.84
CA VAL A 200 6.26 3.95 -14.12
C VAL A 200 6.13 3.41 -12.70
N ILE A 201 6.28 4.28 -11.72
CA ILE A 201 6.06 3.97 -10.31
C ILE A 201 4.81 4.73 -9.87
N ARG A 202 3.80 4.00 -9.40
CA ARG A 202 2.67 4.59 -8.71
C ARG A 202 3.06 4.82 -7.26
N VAL A 203 2.79 6.01 -6.76
CA VAL A 203 2.86 6.30 -5.33
C VAL A 203 1.46 6.60 -4.83
N THR A 204 1.13 6.08 -3.65
CA THR A 204 -0.14 6.31 -2.98
C THR A 204 0.11 7.04 -1.67
N TRP A 205 -0.60 8.13 -1.45
CA TRP A 205 -0.61 8.90 -0.21
C TRP A 205 -1.68 8.36 0.75
N THR A 206 -1.56 8.66 2.03
CA THR A 206 -2.57 8.29 3.04
C THR A 206 -3.94 8.94 2.78
N GLY A 207 -3.96 10.06 2.07
CA GLY A 207 -5.14 10.80 1.61
C GLY A 207 -4.80 11.69 0.43
N GLY A 208 -5.78 12.32 -0.18
CA GLY A 208 -5.58 13.24 -1.31
C GLY A 208 -4.69 14.43 -0.91
N VAL A 209 -3.75 14.80 -1.78
CA VAL A 209 -2.79 15.90 -1.57
C VAL A 209 -2.91 16.94 -2.67
N ARG A 210 -2.57 18.19 -2.34
CA ARG A 210 -2.50 19.33 -3.27
C ARG A 210 -1.56 20.39 -2.76
N LEU A 211 -1.32 21.41 -3.57
CA LEU A 211 -0.60 22.61 -3.12
C LEU A 211 -1.42 23.40 -2.10
N PRO A 212 -0.77 24.19 -1.22
CA PRO A 212 -1.47 25.05 -0.26
C PRO A 212 -2.45 26.06 -0.88
N ASN A 213 -2.26 26.42 -2.15
CA ASN A 213 -3.18 27.27 -2.91
C ASN A 213 -4.36 26.51 -3.54
N GLY A 214 -4.44 25.18 -3.36
CA GLY A 214 -5.49 24.31 -3.86
C GLY A 214 -5.29 23.80 -5.28
N ASN A 215 -4.19 24.15 -5.95
CA ASN A 215 -3.83 23.62 -7.25
C ASN A 215 -3.24 22.22 -7.14
N GLU A 216 -3.22 21.51 -8.27
CA GLU A 216 -2.48 20.25 -8.41
C GLU A 216 -0.96 20.50 -8.41
N LEU A 217 -0.23 19.41 -8.21
CA LEU A 217 1.23 19.42 -8.27
C LEU A 217 1.72 19.83 -9.66
N GLY A 218 2.92 20.41 -9.69
CA GLY A 218 3.56 20.83 -10.94
C GLY A 218 5.01 20.41 -11.01
N GLU A 219 5.74 21.08 -11.89
CA GLU A 219 7.16 20.81 -12.15
C GLU A 219 8.05 21.01 -10.92
N THR A 220 7.67 21.96 -10.04
CA THR A 220 8.39 22.20 -8.79
C THR A 220 8.31 20.99 -7.87
N GLU A 221 7.10 20.45 -7.67
CA GLU A 221 6.84 19.33 -6.78
C GLU A 221 7.33 18.02 -7.39
N ARG A 222 7.25 17.85 -8.72
CA ARG A 222 7.91 16.75 -9.42
C ARG A 222 9.38 16.65 -9.02
N SER A 223 10.07 17.78 -9.00
CA SER A 223 11.49 17.84 -8.67
C SER A 223 11.83 17.53 -7.20
N LEU A 224 10.84 17.47 -6.31
CA LEU A 224 11.01 17.09 -4.90
C LEU A 224 11.01 15.57 -4.69
N TYR A 225 10.35 14.81 -5.56
CA TYR A 225 10.44 13.36 -5.50
C TYR A 225 11.89 12.91 -5.71
N ARG A 226 12.30 11.91 -4.93
CA ARG A 226 13.57 11.22 -5.06
C ARG A 226 13.31 9.73 -5.18
N ILE A 227 13.85 9.14 -6.24
CA ILE A 227 13.71 7.73 -6.54
C ILE A 227 15.10 7.13 -6.49
N GLU A 228 15.30 6.15 -5.63
CA GLU A 228 16.53 5.38 -5.60
C GLU A 228 16.39 4.20 -6.57
N LEU A 229 17.39 4.02 -7.41
CA LEU A 229 17.50 2.93 -8.37
C LEU A 229 18.64 2.01 -8.02
N GLU A 230 18.46 0.72 -8.31
CA GLU A 230 19.52 -0.28 -8.21
C GLU A 230 20.36 -0.25 -9.49
N GLY A 231 21.60 0.23 -9.37
CA GLY A 231 22.58 0.24 -10.44
C GLY A 231 23.51 -0.98 -10.40
N GLU A 232 24.44 -1.05 -11.36
CA GLU A 232 25.44 -2.12 -11.39
C GLU A 232 26.33 -2.11 -10.13
N ASN A 233 26.70 -3.31 -9.66
CA ASN A 233 27.57 -3.53 -8.48
C ASN A 233 27.04 -2.88 -7.19
N ASP A 234 25.75 -3.03 -6.93
CA ASP A 234 25.04 -2.50 -5.72
C ASP A 234 25.14 -0.96 -5.58
N ARG A 235 25.45 -0.26 -6.66
CA ARG A 235 25.46 1.21 -6.67
C ARG A 235 24.02 1.71 -6.66
N ARG A 236 23.69 2.56 -5.69
CA ARG A 236 22.43 3.28 -5.68
C ARG A 236 22.57 4.59 -6.47
N LEU A 237 21.59 4.82 -7.31
CA LEU A 237 21.47 6.06 -8.09
C LEU A 237 20.20 6.76 -7.63
N SER A 238 20.32 8.04 -7.29
CA SER A 238 19.18 8.87 -6.92
C SER A 238 18.80 9.78 -8.07
N LEU A 239 17.55 9.78 -8.48
CA LEU A 239 17.03 10.66 -9.53
C LEU A 239 15.66 11.24 -9.17
N GLN A 240 15.23 12.22 -9.96
CA GLN A 240 13.87 12.74 -9.97
C GLN A 240 13.09 12.06 -11.10
N PRO A 241 11.76 11.92 -11.00
CA PRO A 241 10.97 11.47 -12.14
C PRO A 241 11.10 12.45 -13.30
N ASP A 242 11.13 11.92 -14.53
CA ASP A 242 11.19 12.74 -15.74
C ASP A 242 9.86 13.46 -15.99
N TYR A 243 8.76 12.83 -15.59
CA TYR A 243 7.42 13.40 -15.70
C TYR A 243 6.57 12.94 -14.50
N LEU A 244 5.60 13.77 -14.11
CA LEU A 244 4.58 13.45 -13.10
C LEU A 244 3.24 13.38 -13.81
N ALA A 245 2.56 12.24 -13.67
CA ALA A 245 1.27 11.98 -14.29
C ALA A 245 0.23 11.57 -13.25
N ASP A 246 -1.00 11.31 -13.69
CA ASP A 246 -2.13 11.01 -12.85
C ASP A 246 -2.50 12.18 -11.94
N LEU A 247 -2.56 13.33 -12.56
CA LEU A 247 -2.94 14.60 -11.93
C LEU A 247 -4.32 15.02 -12.43
N GLU A 248 -4.99 15.92 -11.69
CA GLU A 248 -6.30 16.51 -12.02
C GLU A 248 -7.52 15.61 -11.76
N ASP A 249 -7.35 14.40 -11.29
CA ASP A 249 -8.42 13.46 -10.90
C ASP A 249 -8.82 13.58 -9.42
N ARG A 250 -7.95 14.19 -8.58
CA ARG A 250 -8.19 14.53 -7.17
C ARG A 250 -8.21 13.31 -6.24
N ASP A 251 -7.48 12.31 -6.59
CA ASP A 251 -7.30 11.15 -5.74
C ASP A 251 -6.03 11.25 -4.87
N ASN A 252 -5.53 10.13 -4.39
CA ASN A 252 -4.35 10.03 -3.57
C ASN A 252 -3.19 9.29 -4.27
N ASN A 253 -3.25 9.13 -5.59
CA ASN A 253 -2.21 8.48 -6.39
C ASN A 253 -1.49 9.50 -7.27
N HIS A 254 -0.22 9.25 -7.55
CA HIS A 254 0.54 9.94 -8.60
C HIS A 254 1.40 8.92 -9.33
N LEU A 255 1.59 9.13 -10.63
CA LEU A 255 2.50 8.33 -11.44
C LEU A 255 3.83 9.04 -11.66
N LEU A 256 4.91 8.43 -11.21
CA LEU A 256 6.28 8.87 -11.43
C LEU A 256 6.83 8.18 -12.68
N CYS A 257 6.93 8.91 -13.78
CA CYS A 257 7.36 8.39 -15.07
C CYS A 257 8.88 8.54 -15.20
N LEU A 258 9.58 7.45 -15.56
CA LEU A 258 11.04 7.40 -15.62
C LEU A 258 11.53 6.98 -17.01
N ASP A 259 12.53 7.67 -17.55
CA ASP A 259 13.30 7.25 -18.71
C ASP A 259 14.54 6.41 -18.28
N SER A 260 14.32 5.44 -17.38
CA SER A 260 15.34 4.53 -16.89
C SER A 260 14.75 3.12 -16.76
N GLU A 261 15.53 2.11 -17.16
CA GLU A 261 15.21 0.70 -17.00
C GLU A 261 15.77 0.10 -15.70
N LEU A 262 16.61 0.86 -14.99
CA LEU A 262 17.17 0.40 -13.72
C LEU A 262 16.04 0.25 -12.68
N PRO A 263 15.98 -0.86 -11.94
CA PRO A 263 14.91 -1.09 -10.97
C PRO A 263 14.82 0.03 -9.93
N ALA A 264 13.64 0.61 -9.77
CA ALA A 264 13.38 1.51 -8.65
C ALA A 264 13.21 0.68 -7.36
N ILE A 265 13.86 1.11 -6.28
CA ILE A 265 13.86 0.41 -4.98
C ILE A 265 13.20 1.20 -3.87
N SER A 266 13.14 2.52 -3.97
CA SER A 266 12.43 3.36 -3.01
C SER A 266 12.05 4.71 -3.59
N VAL A 267 11.04 5.33 -2.98
CA VAL A 267 10.61 6.70 -3.26
C VAL A 267 10.59 7.49 -1.97
N SER A 268 11.02 8.75 -2.02
CA SER A 268 10.87 9.70 -0.92
C SER A 268 10.35 11.05 -1.40
N PHE A 269 9.70 11.77 -0.47
CA PHE A 269 9.19 13.12 -0.68
C PHE A 269 9.36 13.93 0.61
N PRO A 270 9.91 15.17 0.56
CA PRO A 270 10.19 15.99 1.74
C PRO A 270 8.92 16.58 2.36
N ALA A 271 8.96 16.83 3.67
CA ALA A 271 7.87 17.46 4.41
C ALA A 271 7.61 18.90 3.98
N GLY A 272 6.36 19.37 4.18
CA GLY A 272 6.01 20.80 4.19
C GLY A 272 5.71 21.44 2.82
N HIS A 273 5.47 20.65 1.78
CA HIS A 273 5.22 21.14 0.42
C HIS A 273 3.76 20.97 -0.04
N LEU A 274 3.10 19.94 0.42
CA LEU A 274 1.73 19.60 0.05
C LEU A 274 0.83 19.70 1.28
N VAL A 275 -0.46 19.84 1.05
CA VAL A 275 -1.47 19.79 2.11
C VAL A 275 -2.57 18.79 1.76
N ASP A 276 -3.16 18.23 2.79
CA ASP A 276 -4.37 17.44 2.72
C ASP A 276 -5.64 18.34 2.60
N PRO A 277 -6.85 17.76 2.52
CA PRO A 277 -8.10 18.55 2.55
C PRO A 277 -8.31 19.37 3.84
N ASN A 278 -7.76 18.94 4.98
CA ASN A 278 -7.80 19.67 6.25
C ASN A 278 -6.74 20.77 6.34
N ARG A 279 -5.81 20.87 5.34
CA ARG A 279 -4.74 21.85 5.20
C ARG A 279 -3.52 21.59 6.07
N ASP A 280 -3.36 20.39 6.58
CA ASP A 280 -2.15 19.97 7.28
C ASP A 280 -1.04 19.65 6.28
N LEU A 281 0.18 20.10 6.60
CA LEU A 281 1.35 19.93 5.73
C LEU A 281 1.80 18.45 5.73
N ASN A 282 2.17 17.95 4.56
CA ASN A 282 2.68 16.60 4.41
C ASN A 282 3.92 16.34 5.27
N LEU A 283 4.04 15.09 5.72
CA LEU A 283 5.20 14.59 6.45
C LEU A 283 6.35 14.22 5.50
N ASP A 284 7.58 14.19 6.05
CA ASP A 284 8.72 13.58 5.36
C ASP A 284 8.43 12.08 5.18
N SER A 285 8.56 11.61 3.95
CA SER A 285 8.09 10.27 3.60
C SER A 285 9.15 9.48 2.83
N PHE A 286 9.26 8.19 3.16
CA PHE A 286 10.08 7.22 2.47
C PHE A 286 9.32 5.89 2.41
N VAL A 287 9.21 5.30 1.21
CA VAL A 287 8.56 4.00 0.99
C VAL A 287 9.40 3.16 0.04
N PRO A 288 9.55 1.85 0.31
CA PRO A 288 10.14 0.93 -0.67
C PRO A 288 9.21 0.80 -1.89
N VAL A 289 9.76 0.47 -3.05
CA VAL A 289 9.00 0.11 -4.26
C VAL A 289 8.78 -1.39 -4.26
N LEU A 290 7.52 -1.81 -4.40
CA LEU A 290 7.08 -3.20 -4.50
C LEU A 290 7.13 -3.70 -5.95
#